data_3b6de0a68ace8e60b59457d836b45a0f
#
_entry.id   3b6de0a68ace8e60b59457d836b45a0f
#
_cell.length_a   1.000
_cell.length_b   1.000
_cell.length_c   1.000
_cell.angle_alpha   90.00
_cell.angle_beta   90.00
_cell.angle_gamma   90.00
#
_symmetry.space_group_name_H-M   'P 1'
#
loop_
_entity.id
_entity.type
_entity.pdbx_description
1 polymer ?
#
loop_
_entity_poly.entity_id
_entity_poly.type
_entity_poly.pdbx_seq_one_letter_code
_entity_poly.pdbx_strand_id
1 'polypeptide(L)'
;MRLISNVSAIAFAAMAAVPALAQAPDTPFTGPRIEAIGGYDNVQPGNDNSDKAAEGFTYGVGLGYDFQMGGAVLGVEAELSDSTGKITGRDIDIAGDTLRLESDRDIYIGARAGIAIAPKTLLYVKGGYTNFRVQSRYDNSTGTVFDQGVTLDGWRAGIGLEQKFSLLGPSGFIKAEYRYSHYGNINLANVNADIDVDRHQAVVGIGVRF
;
A
#
# COMPACT_ATOMS: atom_id res chain seq x y z
N MET A 1 0.89 23.07 -17.23
CA MET A 1 -0.37 23.41 -16.56
C MET A 1 -1.51 22.68 -17.25
N ARG A 2 -2.31 21.91 -16.52
CA ARG A 2 -3.51 21.14 -16.93
C ARG A 2 -3.28 19.85 -17.73
N LEU A 3 -3.06 18.72 -17.00
CA LEU A 3 -3.34 17.35 -17.47
C LEU A 3 -3.59 16.37 -16.29
N ILE A 4 -4.21 16.82 -15.19
CA ILE A 4 -4.47 15.96 -14.00
C ILE A 4 -5.97 15.63 -13.83
N SER A 5 -6.87 16.07 -14.73
CA SER A 5 -8.32 15.98 -14.50
C SER A 5 -9.04 14.70 -14.99
N ASN A 6 -8.38 13.76 -15.66
CA ASN A 6 -9.13 12.69 -16.35
C ASN A 6 -8.94 11.27 -15.81
N VAL A 7 -8.14 11.06 -14.76
CA VAL A 7 -7.93 9.70 -14.22
C VAL A 7 -8.98 9.32 -13.16
N SER A 8 -9.61 10.29 -12.53
CA SER A 8 -10.56 10.04 -11.43
C SER A 8 -11.95 9.54 -11.87
N ALA A 9 -12.30 9.67 -13.14
CA ALA A 9 -13.65 9.32 -13.62
C ALA A 9 -13.79 7.85 -14.07
N ILE A 10 -12.69 7.15 -14.37
CA ILE A 10 -12.75 5.78 -14.93
C ILE A 10 -12.88 4.72 -13.83
N ALA A 11 -12.40 5.00 -12.62
CA ALA A 11 -12.47 4.05 -11.51
C ALA A 11 -13.90 3.84 -10.95
N PHE A 12 -14.80 4.82 -11.12
CA PHE A 12 -16.16 4.75 -10.58
C PHE A 12 -17.17 4.03 -11.49
N ALA A 13 -16.91 3.96 -12.80
CA ALA A 13 -17.84 3.35 -13.75
C ALA A 13 -17.79 1.82 -13.81
N ALA A 14 -16.70 1.20 -13.32
CA ALA A 14 -16.55 -0.27 -13.31
C ALA A 14 -17.32 -0.95 -12.14
N MET A 15 -17.79 -0.20 -11.15
CA MET A 15 -18.50 -0.75 -9.98
C MET A 15 -20.01 -0.99 -10.23
N ALA A 16 -20.59 -0.47 -11.30
CA ALA A 16 -22.04 -0.51 -11.53
C ALA A 16 -22.56 -1.76 -12.24
N ALA A 17 -21.72 -2.70 -12.66
CA ALA A 17 -22.12 -3.83 -13.49
C ALA A 17 -21.70 -5.21 -12.96
N VAL A 18 -21.50 -5.36 -11.64
CA VAL A 18 -21.32 -6.70 -11.06
C VAL A 18 -22.71 -7.23 -10.75
N PRO A 19 -23.23 -8.28 -11.48
CA PRO A 19 -24.43 -8.95 -11.04
C PRO A 19 -24.17 -9.49 -9.65
N ALA A 20 -25.09 -9.23 -8.71
CA ALA A 20 -25.11 -9.84 -7.40
C ALA A 20 -25.23 -11.36 -7.62
N LEU A 21 -24.11 -12.04 -7.81
CA LEU A 21 -24.07 -13.49 -7.76
C LEU A 21 -24.43 -13.85 -6.33
N ALA A 22 -25.61 -14.41 -6.15
CA ALA A 22 -26.05 -14.94 -4.89
C ALA A 22 -24.96 -15.87 -4.37
N GLN A 23 -24.27 -15.46 -3.30
CA GLN A 23 -23.18 -16.24 -2.73
C GLN A 23 -23.77 -17.57 -2.25
N ALA A 24 -23.27 -18.65 -2.82
CA ALA A 24 -23.57 -19.95 -2.28
C ALA A 24 -23.16 -19.98 -0.80
N PRO A 25 -23.96 -20.56 0.12
CA PRO A 25 -23.70 -20.51 1.56
C PRO A 25 -22.32 -21.04 1.98
N ASP A 26 -21.69 -21.82 1.13
CA ASP A 26 -20.43 -22.52 1.40
C ASP A 26 -19.15 -21.79 0.94
N THR A 27 -19.29 -20.61 0.31
CA THR A 27 -18.14 -19.83 -0.20
C THR A 27 -18.14 -18.37 0.27
N PRO A 28 -18.06 -18.11 1.60
CA PRO A 28 -18.24 -16.76 2.15
C PRO A 28 -17.14 -15.79 1.76
N PHE A 29 -16.00 -16.26 1.22
CA PHE A 29 -14.87 -15.44 0.80
C PHE A 29 -14.78 -15.27 -0.73
N THR A 30 -15.76 -15.71 -1.51
CA THR A 30 -15.80 -15.48 -2.96
C THR A 30 -16.41 -14.10 -3.27
N GLY A 31 -15.86 -13.42 -4.27
CA GLY A 31 -16.44 -12.21 -4.86
C GLY A 31 -15.52 -11.00 -4.84
N PRO A 32 -15.95 -9.91 -5.49
CA PRO A 32 -15.23 -8.65 -5.48
C PRO A 32 -15.30 -7.99 -4.11
N ARG A 33 -14.23 -7.30 -3.72
CA ARG A 33 -14.13 -6.57 -2.48
C ARG A 33 -13.56 -5.17 -2.67
N ILE A 34 -14.00 -4.27 -1.82
CA ILE A 34 -13.44 -2.93 -1.66
C ILE A 34 -13.19 -2.68 -0.18
N GLU A 35 -12.09 -2.02 0.11
CA GLU A 35 -11.67 -1.77 1.49
C GLU A 35 -10.99 -0.41 1.65
N ALA A 36 -11.11 0.15 2.85
CA ALA A 36 -10.26 1.22 3.34
C ALA A 36 -9.22 0.62 4.29
N ILE A 37 -8.00 1.11 4.22
CA ILE A 37 -6.87 0.65 5.03
C ILE A 37 -6.25 1.82 5.79
N GLY A 38 -5.70 1.51 6.96
CA GLY A 38 -4.93 2.45 7.75
C GLY A 38 -3.98 1.71 8.69
N GLY A 39 -2.82 2.30 9.00
CA GLY A 39 -1.87 1.59 9.84
C GLY A 39 -0.57 2.33 10.09
N TYR A 40 0.29 1.67 10.83
CA TYR A 40 1.64 2.13 11.14
C TYR A 40 2.60 1.78 9.99
N ASP A 41 3.49 2.70 9.70
CA ASP A 41 4.47 2.64 8.62
C ASP A 41 5.86 2.95 9.14
N ASN A 42 6.83 2.08 8.84
CA ASN A 42 8.22 2.23 9.20
C ASN A 42 9.09 1.96 7.98
N VAL A 43 9.81 2.97 7.52
CA VAL A 43 10.72 2.92 6.37
C VAL A 43 12.15 2.96 6.89
N GLN A 44 12.94 1.96 6.57
CA GLN A 44 14.34 1.83 6.97
C GLN A 44 15.24 1.96 5.73
N PRO A 45 16.19 2.93 5.72
CA PRO A 45 17.24 2.94 4.71
C PRO A 45 18.15 1.71 4.91
N GLY A 46 18.49 1.01 3.82
CA GLY A 46 19.23 -0.26 3.83
C GLY A 46 20.71 -0.21 4.25
N ASN A 47 21.17 0.88 4.86
CA ASN A 47 22.52 0.96 5.43
C ASN A 47 22.45 0.76 6.95
N ASP A 48 23.13 -0.28 7.45
CA ASP A 48 23.23 -0.73 8.85
C ASP A 48 23.66 0.33 9.89
N ASN A 49 23.92 1.57 9.49
CA ASN A 49 24.45 2.63 10.35
C ASN A 49 23.52 3.84 10.53
N SER A 50 22.29 3.82 10.06
CA SER A 50 21.39 4.93 10.27
C SER A 50 20.27 4.60 11.25
N ASP A 51 20.39 5.09 12.49
CA ASP A 51 19.33 5.11 13.52
C ASP A 51 18.09 5.96 13.14
N LYS A 52 17.90 6.27 11.84
CA LYS A 52 16.83 7.14 11.34
C LYS A 52 15.83 6.38 10.52
N ALA A 53 14.97 5.60 11.17
CA ALA A 53 13.76 5.11 10.56
C ALA A 53 12.75 6.25 10.36
N ALA A 54 12.10 6.32 9.21
CA ALA A 54 10.95 7.21 9.01
C ALA A 54 9.69 6.49 9.48
N GLU A 55 9.14 6.97 10.57
CA GLU A 55 7.88 6.47 11.10
C GLU A 55 6.72 7.33 10.61
N GLY A 56 5.60 6.70 10.29
CA GLY A 56 4.43 7.39 9.79
C GLY A 56 3.14 6.60 9.95
N PHE A 57 2.07 7.20 9.51
CA PHE A 57 0.76 6.58 9.39
C PHE A 57 0.46 6.37 7.90
N THR A 58 0.18 5.12 7.49
CA THR A 58 -0.27 4.81 6.14
C THR A 58 -1.80 4.73 6.08
N TYR A 59 -2.38 5.19 4.98
CA TYR A 59 -3.81 5.13 4.71
C TYR A 59 -4.05 4.93 3.22
N GLY A 60 -5.18 4.31 2.86
CA GLY A 60 -5.45 4.04 1.46
C GLY A 60 -6.74 3.26 1.21
N VAL A 61 -6.88 2.82 -0.03
CA VAL A 61 -7.99 2.01 -0.50
C VAL A 61 -7.49 0.80 -1.26
N GLY A 62 -8.22 -0.30 -1.15
CA GLY A 62 -7.93 -1.55 -1.83
C GLY A 62 -9.14 -2.08 -2.59
N LEU A 63 -8.86 -2.75 -3.69
CA LEU A 63 -9.81 -3.49 -4.51
C LEU A 63 -9.27 -4.91 -4.70
N GLY A 64 -10.14 -5.89 -4.75
CA GLY A 64 -9.73 -7.26 -5.03
C GLY A 64 -10.88 -8.14 -5.48
N TYR A 65 -10.52 -9.31 -5.94
CA TYR A 65 -11.44 -10.39 -6.24
C TYR A 65 -10.88 -11.69 -5.70
N ASP A 66 -11.69 -12.42 -4.95
CA ASP A 66 -11.32 -13.70 -4.37
C ASP A 66 -12.20 -14.82 -4.90
N PHE A 67 -11.63 -15.99 -4.95
CA PHE A 67 -12.30 -17.22 -5.33
C PHE A 67 -12.00 -18.29 -4.27
N GLN A 68 -13.04 -18.82 -3.65
CA GLN A 68 -12.95 -19.86 -2.63
C GLN A 68 -13.26 -21.23 -3.21
N MET A 69 -12.37 -22.18 -2.94
CA MET A 69 -12.51 -23.59 -3.30
C MET A 69 -12.41 -24.43 -2.00
N GLY A 70 -13.56 -24.83 -1.46
CA GLY A 70 -13.59 -25.49 -0.15
C GLY A 70 -13.01 -24.60 0.94
N GLY A 71 -11.95 -25.05 1.59
CA GLY A 71 -11.23 -24.27 2.61
C GLY A 71 -10.18 -23.29 2.07
N ALA A 72 -9.79 -23.41 0.80
CA ALA A 72 -8.76 -22.57 0.18
C ALA A 72 -9.37 -21.35 -0.51
N VAL A 73 -8.68 -20.23 -0.43
CA VAL A 73 -9.05 -18.96 -1.09
C VAL A 73 -7.87 -18.46 -1.89
N LEU A 74 -8.10 -18.12 -3.15
CA LEU A 74 -7.14 -17.47 -4.04
C LEU A 74 -7.74 -16.15 -4.53
N GLY A 75 -6.92 -15.11 -4.62
CA GLY A 75 -7.39 -13.82 -5.07
C GLY A 75 -6.32 -12.96 -5.71
N VAL A 76 -6.79 -11.90 -6.35
CA VAL A 76 -5.96 -10.81 -6.89
C VAL A 76 -6.39 -9.51 -6.23
N GLU A 77 -5.44 -8.59 -6.07
CA GLU A 77 -5.74 -7.31 -5.44
C GLU A 77 -4.87 -6.18 -5.98
N ALA A 78 -5.42 -4.97 -5.86
CA ALA A 78 -4.71 -3.74 -6.11
C ALA A 78 -4.99 -2.77 -4.95
N GLU A 79 -3.97 -2.01 -4.55
CA GLU A 79 -4.07 -1.03 -3.48
C GLU A 79 -3.44 0.28 -3.93
N LEU A 80 -4.05 1.38 -3.50
CA LEU A 80 -3.51 2.73 -3.60
C LEU A 80 -3.45 3.30 -2.19
N SER A 81 -2.26 3.60 -1.73
CA SER A 81 -2.02 4.15 -0.39
C SER A 81 -1.07 5.32 -0.42
N ASP A 82 -1.10 6.07 0.67
CA ASP A 82 -0.20 7.17 0.95
C ASP A 82 0.29 7.05 2.39
N SER A 83 1.35 7.78 2.76
CA SER A 83 1.92 7.76 4.11
C SER A 83 2.28 9.17 4.56
N THR A 84 2.05 9.43 5.84
CA THR A 84 2.44 10.70 6.48
C THR A 84 3.91 10.74 6.90
N GLY A 85 4.68 9.68 6.59
CA GLY A 85 6.10 9.58 6.93
C GLY A 85 6.90 10.72 6.30
N LYS A 86 7.63 11.46 7.14
CA LYS A 86 8.48 12.59 6.72
C LYS A 86 9.82 12.50 7.40
N ILE A 87 10.89 12.64 6.61
CA ILE A 87 12.24 12.85 7.11
C ILE A 87 12.61 14.29 6.81
N THR A 88 13.01 15.03 7.83
CA THR A 88 13.51 16.39 7.67
C THR A 88 14.93 16.47 8.20
N GLY A 89 15.90 16.71 7.30
CA GLY A 89 17.27 17.06 7.65
C GLY A 89 17.45 18.58 7.63
N ARG A 90 18.12 19.14 8.62
CA ARG A 90 18.49 20.56 8.70
C ARG A 90 19.99 20.68 8.78
N ASP A 91 20.52 21.78 8.23
CA ASP A 91 21.97 22.12 8.29
C ASP A 91 22.85 21.00 7.70
N ILE A 92 22.50 20.52 6.48
CA ILE A 92 23.18 19.39 5.84
C ILE A 92 24.45 19.85 5.13
N ASP A 93 24.37 20.91 4.33
CA ASP A 93 25.47 21.45 3.53
C ASP A 93 25.84 22.89 3.95
N ILE A 94 24.82 23.69 4.27
CA ILE A 94 24.97 25.10 4.65
C ILE A 94 24.03 25.41 5.82
N ALA A 95 24.48 26.23 6.77
CA ALA A 95 23.64 26.65 7.89
C ALA A 95 22.34 27.29 7.40
N GLY A 96 21.19 26.69 7.79
CA GLY A 96 19.86 27.13 7.43
C GLY A 96 19.23 26.43 6.23
N ASP A 97 19.89 25.42 5.65
CA ASP A 97 19.29 24.59 4.62
C ASP A 97 18.35 23.51 5.21
N THR A 98 17.42 23.03 4.40
CA THR A 98 16.46 21.99 4.80
C THR A 98 16.24 21.03 3.65
N LEU A 99 16.52 19.74 3.88
CA LEU A 99 16.13 18.65 3.01
C LEU A 99 14.88 17.96 3.58
N ARG A 100 13.83 17.88 2.78
CA ARG A 100 12.60 17.17 3.12
C ARG A 100 12.41 16.00 2.16
N LEU A 101 12.23 14.83 2.73
CA LEU A 101 11.81 13.63 2.03
C LEU A 101 10.38 13.34 2.51
N GLU A 102 9.43 13.39 1.60
CA GLU A 102 8.02 13.12 1.88
C GLU A 102 7.61 11.86 1.12
N SER A 103 6.98 10.92 1.83
CA SER A 103 6.28 9.81 1.19
C SER A 103 5.14 10.39 0.37
N ASP A 104 5.02 9.93 -0.88
CA ASP A 104 3.90 10.25 -1.76
C ASP A 104 3.06 8.96 -1.95
N ARG A 105 2.58 8.66 -3.11
CA ARG A 105 1.73 7.51 -3.37
C ARG A 105 2.51 6.20 -3.43
N ASP A 106 1.83 5.13 -3.01
CA ASP A 106 2.26 3.75 -3.13
C ASP A 106 1.17 2.94 -3.86
N ILE A 107 1.51 2.33 -4.99
CA ILE A 107 0.63 1.46 -5.77
C ILE A 107 1.13 0.03 -5.61
N TYR A 108 0.24 -0.86 -5.22
CA TYR A 108 0.51 -2.29 -5.11
C TYR A 108 -0.45 -3.08 -5.98
N ILE A 109 0.06 -4.09 -6.67
CA ILE A 109 -0.72 -5.08 -7.43
C ILE A 109 -0.16 -6.46 -7.10
N GLY A 110 -1.02 -7.38 -6.67
CA GLY A 110 -0.58 -8.69 -6.25
C GLY A 110 -1.66 -9.75 -6.21
N ALA A 111 -1.24 -10.90 -5.72
CA ALA A 111 -2.12 -12.04 -5.45
C ALA A 111 -2.12 -12.36 -3.95
N ARG A 112 -3.19 -13.01 -3.50
CA ARG A 112 -3.28 -13.57 -2.16
C ARG A 112 -3.76 -15.01 -2.20
N ALA A 113 -3.26 -15.80 -1.25
CA ALA A 113 -3.66 -17.18 -1.02
C ALA A 113 -3.94 -17.38 0.46
N GLY A 114 -5.04 -18.03 0.80
CA GLY A 114 -5.44 -18.19 2.18
C GLY A 114 -6.22 -19.47 2.44
N ILE A 115 -6.45 -19.71 3.72
CA ILE A 115 -7.27 -20.81 4.24
C ILE A 115 -8.35 -20.27 5.17
N ALA A 116 -9.58 -20.71 4.97
CA ALA A 116 -10.68 -20.43 5.89
C ALA A 116 -10.51 -21.30 7.14
N ILE A 117 -9.95 -20.72 8.20
CA ILE A 117 -9.70 -21.41 9.48
C ILE A 117 -10.96 -21.51 10.35
N ALA A 118 -11.98 -20.72 10.03
CA ALA A 118 -13.32 -20.78 10.59
C ALA A 118 -14.33 -20.26 9.55
N PRO A 119 -15.65 -20.46 9.73
CA PRO A 119 -16.68 -20.04 8.75
C PRO A 119 -16.64 -18.56 8.35
N LYS A 120 -16.08 -17.70 9.22
CA LYS A 120 -16.00 -16.27 9.03
C LYS A 120 -14.57 -15.72 9.15
N THR A 121 -13.55 -16.60 9.24
CA THR A 121 -12.17 -16.20 9.49
C THR A 121 -11.24 -16.78 8.43
N LEU A 122 -10.54 -15.91 7.73
CA LEU A 122 -9.57 -16.26 6.69
C LEU A 122 -8.17 -15.86 7.15
N LEU A 123 -7.25 -16.81 7.20
CA LEU A 123 -5.81 -16.56 7.30
C LEU A 123 -5.22 -16.58 5.89
N TYR A 124 -4.43 -15.58 5.53
CA TYR A 124 -3.87 -15.47 4.19
C TYR A 124 -2.45 -14.91 4.18
N VAL A 125 -1.75 -15.21 3.11
CA VAL A 125 -0.52 -14.56 2.69
C VAL A 125 -0.77 -13.83 1.38
N LYS A 126 0.00 -12.78 1.11
CA LYS A 126 -0.08 -12.02 -0.14
C LYS A 126 1.31 -11.71 -0.66
N GLY A 127 1.42 -11.46 -1.95
CA GLY A 127 2.66 -11.04 -2.56
C GLY A 127 2.42 -10.41 -3.92
N GLY A 128 3.28 -9.47 -4.29
CA GLY A 128 3.15 -8.77 -5.56
C GLY A 128 4.16 -7.66 -5.76
N TYR A 129 3.92 -6.91 -6.83
CA TYR A 129 4.70 -5.75 -7.21
C TYR A 129 4.19 -4.50 -6.49
N THR A 130 5.12 -3.64 -6.08
CA THR A 130 4.82 -2.35 -5.47
C THR A 130 5.65 -1.25 -6.12
N ASN A 131 5.04 -0.08 -6.30
CA ASN A 131 5.65 1.11 -6.89
C ASN A 131 5.42 2.29 -5.94
N PHE A 132 6.49 2.71 -5.30
CA PHE A 132 6.49 3.74 -4.28
C PHE A 132 7.14 5.01 -4.79
N ARG A 133 6.51 6.16 -4.58
CA ARG A 133 7.03 7.47 -4.97
C ARG A 133 7.41 8.28 -3.73
N VAL A 134 8.62 8.84 -3.79
CA VAL A 134 9.16 9.74 -2.77
C VAL A 134 9.40 11.11 -3.41
N GLN A 135 8.93 12.18 -2.77
CA GLN A 135 9.26 13.54 -3.16
C GLN A 135 10.43 14.04 -2.31
N SER A 136 11.46 14.54 -2.99
CA SER A 136 12.62 15.16 -2.36
C SER A 136 12.59 16.66 -2.65
N ARG A 137 12.60 17.48 -1.60
CA ARG A 137 12.63 18.92 -1.69
C ARG A 137 13.80 19.47 -0.90
N TYR A 138 14.63 20.28 -1.57
CA TYR A 138 15.75 20.98 -0.95
C TYR A 138 15.51 22.49 -1.00
N ASP A 139 15.46 23.10 0.17
CA ASP A 139 15.32 24.54 0.36
C ASP A 139 16.63 25.10 1.00
N ASN A 140 17.19 26.14 0.41
CA ASN A 140 18.28 26.92 1.01
C ASN A 140 17.79 28.30 1.47
N SER A 141 18.69 29.11 2.07
CA SER A 141 18.36 30.46 2.56
C SER A 141 17.87 31.45 1.47
N THR A 142 17.97 31.10 0.19
CA THR A 142 17.56 31.90 -0.96
C THR A 142 16.28 31.40 -1.64
N GLY A 143 15.75 30.23 -1.24
CA GLY A 143 14.52 29.63 -1.78
C GLY A 143 14.69 28.17 -2.14
N THR A 144 13.67 27.59 -2.77
CA THR A 144 13.69 26.20 -3.24
C THR A 144 14.65 26.02 -4.40
N VAL A 145 15.68 25.19 -4.20
CA VAL A 145 16.70 24.91 -5.20
C VAL A 145 16.34 23.67 -6.04
N PHE A 146 15.58 22.74 -5.42
CA PHE A 146 15.37 21.43 -6.00
C PHE A 146 14.05 20.80 -5.52
N ASP A 147 13.22 20.34 -6.46
CA ASP A 147 11.97 19.60 -6.20
C ASP A 147 11.86 18.48 -7.23
N GLN A 148 12.13 17.24 -6.83
CA GLN A 148 12.07 16.07 -7.71
C GLN A 148 11.43 14.88 -7.02
N GLY A 149 10.55 14.18 -7.75
CA GLY A 149 9.97 12.91 -7.35
C GLY A 149 10.78 11.74 -7.89
N VAL A 150 11.18 10.82 -7.01
CA VAL A 150 11.83 9.55 -7.37
C VAL A 150 10.83 8.43 -7.17
N THR A 151 10.76 7.51 -8.13
CA THR A 151 9.91 6.34 -8.06
C THR A 151 10.76 5.11 -7.82
N LEU A 152 10.38 4.31 -6.84
CA LEU A 152 11.05 3.08 -6.43
C LEU A 152 10.15 1.90 -6.79
N ASP A 153 10.70 0.95 -7.50
CA ASP A 153 10.05 -0.32 -7.82
C ASP A 153 10.51 -1.40 -6.85
N GLY A 154 9.57 -2.27 -6.47
CA GLY A 154 9.87 -3.30 -5.50
C GLY A 154 8.86 -4.43 -5.48
N TRP A 155 9.04 -5.31 -4.51
CA TRP A 155 8.09 -6.36 -4.20
C TRP A 155 7.59 -6.20 -2.76
N ARG A 156 6.36 -6.67 -2.54
CA ARG A 156 5.72 -6.70 -1.23
C ARG A 156 5.26 -8.10 -0.92
N ALA A 157 5.51 -8.56 0.32
CA ALA A 157 4.92 -9.75 0.89
C ALA A 157 4.17 -9.38 2.18
N GLY A 158 3.12 -10.13 2.50
CA GLY A 158 2.35 -9.89 3.71
C GLY A 158 1.65 -11.14 4.21
N ILE A 159 1.27 -11.09 5.48
CA ILE A 159 0.41 -12.07 6.12
C ILE A 159 -0.73 -11.34 6.82
N GLY A 160 -1.95 -11.87 6.75
CA GLY A 160 -3.11 -11.23 7.34
C GLY A 160 -4.18 -12.18 7.81
N LEU A 161 -5.02 -11.65 8.66
CA LEU A 161 -6.24 -12.27 9.16
C LEU A 161 -7.43 -11.40 8.76
N GLU A 162 -8.42 -11.98 8.09
CA GLU A 162 -9.67 -11.33 7.74
C GLU A 162 -10.81 -11.97 8.53
N GLN A 163 -11.64 -11.15 9.16
CA GLN A 163 -12.81 -11.57 9.91
C GLN A 163 -14.06 -10.93 9.33
N LYS A 164 -15.01 -11.74 8.87
CA LYS A 164 -16.33 -11.26 8.43
C LYS A 164 -17.21 -10.91 9.61
N PHE A 165 -18.00 -9.83 9.47
CA PHE A 165 -18.98 -9.41 10.46
C PHE A 165 -20.24 -8.86 9.77
N SER A 166 -21.32 -8.75 10.53
CA SER A 166 -22.64 -8.40 9.97
C SER A 166 -23.07 -6.95 10.24
N LEU A 167 -22.17 -6.10 10.78
CA LEU A 167 -22.52 -4.72 11.15
C LEU A 167 -22.73 -3.81 9.94
N LEU A 168 -22.03 -4.08 8.83
CA LEU A 168 -22.18 -3.41 7.52
C LEU A 168 -22.96 -4.29 6.54
N GLY A 169 -23.97 -5.02 7.03
CA GLY A 169 -24.65 -6.05 6.27
C GLY A 169 -23.87 -7.39 6.28
N PRO A 170 -24.36 -8.41 5.57
CA PRO A 170 -23.74 -9.74 5.56
C PRO A 170 -22.36 -9.78 4.89
N SER A 171 -21.99 -8.71 4.21
CA SER A 171 -20.79 -8.62 3.36
C SER A 171 -19.60 -7.91 4.02
N GLY A 172 -19.76 -7.35 5.23
CA GLY A 172 -18.72 -6.59 5.92
C GLY A 172 -17.55 -7.47 6.40
N PHE A 173 -16.34 -6.95 6.36
CA PHE A 173 -15.17 -7.57 6.96
C PHE A 173 -14.20 -6.54 7.56
N ILE A 174 -13.41 -7.00 8.51
CA ILE A 174 -12.24 -6.32 9.05
C ILE A 174 -11.02 -7.19 8.82
N LYS A 175 -9.87 -6.61 8.55
CA LYS A 175 -8.60 -7.33 8.45
C LYS A 175 -7.51 -6.68 9.28
N ALA A 176 -6.56 -7.50 9.72
CA ALA A 176 -5.27 -7.07 10.25
C ALA A 176 -4.17 -7.72 9.41
N GLU A 177 -3.14 -6.97 9.06
CA GLU A 177 -2.13 -7.38 8.10
C GLU A 177 -0.76 -6.83 8.50
N TYR A 178 0.26 -7.67 8.44
CA TYR A 178 1.65 -7.27 8.48
C TYR A 178 2.24 -7.38 7.08
N ARG A 179 2.98 -6.35 6.66
CA ARG A 179 3.57 -6.23 5.33
C ARG A 179 5.04 -5.92 5.43
N TYR A 180 5.80 -6.54 4.56
CA TYR A 180 7.18 -6.21 4.27
C TYR A 180 7.30 -5.85 2.80
N SER A 181 7.92 -4.72 2.50
CA SER A 181 8.22 -4.31 1.13
C SER A 181 9.71 -4.03 1.01
N HIS A 182 10.29 -4.49 -0.08
CA HIS A 182 11.69 -4.27 -0.44
C HIS A 182 11.74 -3.55 -1.78
N TYR A 183 12.45 -2.43 -1.80
CA TYR A 183 12.65 -1.60 -2.98
C TYR A 183 14.13 -1.59 -3.31
N GLY A 184 14.50 -1.98 -4.53
CA GLY A 184 15.87 -1.99 -5.04
C GLY A 184 16.01 -1.11 -6.27
N ASN A 185 17.24 -0.62 -6.50
CA ASN A 185 17.69 0.10 -7.69
C ASN A 185 16.94 1.42 -8.02
N ILE A 186 17.53 2.52 -7.59
CA ILE A 186 17.20 3.85 -8.12
C ILE A 186 17.96 4.05 -9.41
N ASN A 187 17.27 4.01 -10.55
CA ASN A 187 17.81 4.47 -11.82
C ASN A 187 17.64 6.01 -11.92
N LEU A 188 18.57 6.75 -11.36
CA LEU A 188 18.73 8.17 -11.67
C LEU A 188 19.58 8.27 -12.93
N ALA A 189 19.10 8.99 -13.94
CA ALA A 189 19.77 9.22 -15.24
C ALA A 189 21.31 9.30 -15.09
N ASN A 190 22.02 8.18 -15.38
CA ASN A 190 23.47 7.98 -15.34
C ASN A 190 24.12 7.69 -13.96
N VAL A 191 23.39 7.47 -12.88
CA VAL A 191 23.94 6.98 -11.61
C VAL A 191 23.12 5.78 -11.16
N ASN A 192 23.70 4.58 -11.25
CA ASN A 192 23.16 3.39 -10.61
C ASN A 192 23.56 3.48 -9.12
N ALA A 193 22.68 4.02 -8.30
CA ALA A 193 22.83 3.93 -6.85
C ALA A 193 22.06 2.70 -6.37
N ASP A 194 22.78 1.73 -5.87
CA ASP A 194 22.23 0.55 -5.20
C ASP A 194 21.76 1.00 -3.81
N ILE A 195 20.54 1.48 -3.72
CA ILE A 195 19.93 1.92 -2.45
C ILE A 195 18.81 0.93 -2.15
N ASP A 196 19.07 0.02 -1.25
CA ASP A 196 18.07 -0.86 -0.70
C ASP A 196 17.22 -0.10 0.31
N VAL A 197 15.90 -0.16 0.18
CA VAL A 197 14.95 0.42 1.13
C VAL A 197 13.99 -0.66 1.58
N ASP A 198 13.96 -0.91 2.88
CA ASP A 198 13.06 -1.83 3.51
C ASP A 198 11.92 -1.08 4.20
N ARG A 199 10.70 -1.60 4.07
CA ARG A 199 9.51 -0.99 4.65
C ARG A 199 8.67 -2.04 5.37
N HIS A 200 8.38 -1.77 6.62
CA HIS A 200 7.55 -2.59 7.49
C HIS A 200 6.25 -1.86 7.82
N GLN A 201 5.11 -2.53 7.63
CA GLN A 201 3.81 -1.92 7.89
C GLN A 201 2.94 -2.87 8.72
N ALA A 202 2.24 -2.33 9.71
CA ALA A 202 1.14 -2.98 10.41
C ALA A 202 -0.16 -2.26 10.05
N VAL A 203 -1.06 -2.93 9.37
CA VAL A 203 -2.24 -2.33 8.74
C VAL A 203 -3.51 -3.01 9.24
N VAL A 204 -4.53 -2.21 9.48
CA VAL A 204 -5.92 -2.65 9.65
C VAL A 204 -6.74 -2.19 8.47
N GLY A 205 -7.72 -2.96 8.07
CA GLY A 205 -8.62 -2.62 6.98
C GLY A 205 -10.07 -2.93 7.35
N ILE A 206 -10.98 -2.19 6.77
CA ILE A 206 -12.42 -2.42 6.84
C ILE A 206 -12.98 -2.37 5.43
N GLY A 207 -13.87 -3.29 5.09
CA GLY A 207 -14.37 -3.37 3.73
C GLY A 207 -15.69 -4.12 3.61
N VAL A 208 -16.14 -4.21 2.37
CA VAL A 208 -17.30 -4.98 1.96
C VAL A 208 -16.94 -5.90 0.80
N ARG A 209 -17.59 -7.05 0.77
CA ARG A 209 -17.47 -8.07 -0.27
C ARG A 209 -18.83 -8.32 -0.88
N PHE A 210 -18.90 -8.40 -2.21
CA PHE A 210 -20.14 -8.56 -2.99
C PHE A 210 -20.27 -9.95 -3.55
#